data_71f0f517c4967de470ff923906974c12
#
_entry.id   71f0f517c4967de470ff923906974c12
#
_cell.length_a   1.000
_cell.length_b   1.000
_cell.length_c   1.000
_cell.angle_alpha   90.00
_cell.angle_beta   90.00
_cell.angle_gamma   90.00
#
_symmetry.space_group_name_H-M   'P 1'
#
loop_
_entity.id
_entity.type
_entity.pdbx_description
1 polymer ?
#
loop_
_entity_poly.entity_id
_entity_poly.type
_entity_poly.pdbx_seq_one_letter_code
_entity_poly.pdbx_strand_id
1 'polypeptide(L)'
;MKWAAVVAVFSVAGAYAWGELNKPHRNISSEQPVAKFVPADLLAVFEADPTAAQALYANQAVVVFGVISSLDGPSFSMEGGVVGNWSQGAVPQGVKVGNLLKIQARVLAYDDLFSEVRLDQAYPLVNSK
;
A
#
# COMPACT_ATOMS: atom_id res chain seq x y z
N MET A 1 -25.01 -3.53 -2.19
CA MET A 1 -24.92 -3.40 -0.75
C MET A 1 -23.48 -3.16 -0.35
N LYS A 2 -23.26 -2.17 0.48
CA LYS A 2 -21.91 -1.87 0.92
C LYS A 2 -21.26 -3.02 1.67
N TRP A 3 -22.05 -3.68 2.48
CA TRP A 3 -21.53 -4.77 3.28
C TRP A 3 -21.01 -5.91 2.42
N ALA A 4 -21.71 -6.23 1.35
CA ALA A 4 -21.29 -7.31 0.48
C ALA A 4 -19.93 -7.01 -0.15
N ALA A 5 -19.73 -5.75 -0.58
CA ALA A 5 -18.47 -5.35 -1.17
C ALA A 5 -17.33 -5.42 -0.15
N VAL A 6 -17.57 -4.94 1.05
CA VAL A 6 -16.55 -4.96 2.09
C VAL A 6 -16.16 -6.39 2.45
N VAL A 7 -17.16 -7.25 2.61
CA VAL A 7 -16.89 -8.63 2.94
C VAL A 7 -16.07 -9.31 1.84
N ALA A 8 -16.40 -9.03 0.58
CA ALA A 8 -15.67 -9.63 -0.53
C ALA A 8 -14.20 -9.21 -0.51
N VAL A 9 -13.94 -7.93 -0.24
CA VAL A 9 -12.57 -7.45 -0.17
C VAL A 9 -11.82 -8.13 0.96
N PHE A 10 -12.44 -8.24 2.12
CA PHE A 10 -11.80 -8.87 3.24
C PHE A 10 -11.53 -10.35 2.98
N SER A 11 -12.45 -11.02 2.33
CA SER A 11 -12.26 -12.43 2.02
C SER A 11 -11.06 -12.65 1.11
N VAL A 12 -10.93 -11.81 0.08
CA VAL A 12 -9.80 -11.93 -0.85
C VAL A 12 -8.50 -11.63 -0.12
N ALA A 13 -8.48 -10.57 0.67
CA ALA A 13 -7.28 -10.21 1.41
C ALA A 13 -6.91 -11.30 2.41
N GLY A 14 -7.89 -11.87 3.08
CA GLY A 14 -7.63 -12.93 4.04
C GLY A 14 -7.07 -14.17 3.39
N ALA A 15 -7.61 -14.58 2.25
CA ALA A 15 -7.11 -15.76 1.55
C ALA A 15 -5.67 -15.53 1.08
N TYR A 16 -5.40 -14.35 0.56
CA TYR A 16 -4.06 -14.03 0.11
C TYR A 16 -3.07 -14.04 1.29
N ALA A 17 -3.45 -13.41 2.39
CA ALA A 17 -2.60 -13.34 3.56
C ALA A 17 -2.33 -14.72 4.15
N TRP A 18 -3.35 -15.57 4.15
CA TRP A 18 -3.19 -16.91 4.67
C TRP A 18 -2.11 -17.67 3.93
N GLY A 19 -2.12 -17.60 2.60
CA GLY A 19 -1.11 -18.27 1.81
C GLY A 19 0.28 -17.73 2.07
N GLU A 20 0.39 -16.41 2.22
CA GLU A 20 1.70 -15.82 2.43
C GLU A 20 2.23 -16.03 3.83
N LEU A 21 1.35 -16.08 4.81
CA LEU A 21 1.79 -16.28 6.19
C LEU A 21 2.37 -17.65 6.45
N ASN A 22 2.14 -18.60 5.57
CA ASN A 22 2.75 -19.92 5.71
C ASN A 22 4.23 -19.92 5.40
N LYS A 23 4.77 -18.83 4.89
CA LYS A 23 6.17 -18.75 4.54
C LYS A 23 6.98 -18.13 5.67
N PRO A 24 8.16 -18.67 5.95
CA PRO A 24 8.98 -18.12 7.02
C PRO A 24 9.75 -16.91 6.53
N HIS A 25 9.29 -15.74 6.91
CA HIS A 25 9.95 -14.51 6.53
C HIS A 25 10.27 -13.67 7.74
N ARG A 26 11.37 -12.96 7.64
CA ARG A 26 11.91 -12.29 8.80
C ARG A 26 11.98 -10.80 8.68
N ASN A 27 12.57 -10.29 7.64
CA ASN A 27 12.83 -8.87 7.59
C ASN A 27 11.78 -8.16 6.75
N ILE A 28 11.69 -6.87 6.96
CA ILE A 28 10.62 -6.07 6.35
C ILE A 28 10.70 -6.06 4.84
N SER A 29 11.91 -5.97 4.31
CA SER A 29 12.06 -5.86 2.87
C SER A 29 11.68 -7.13 2.13
N SER A 30 11.67 -8.26 2.82
CA SER A 30 11.25 -9.52 2.22
C SER A 30 9.94 -10.01 2.80
N GLU A 31 9.27 -9.17 3.60
CA GLU A 31 7.99 -9.52 4.17
C GLU A 31 6.94 -9.68 3.08
N GLN A 32 6.12 -10.70 3.21
CA GLN A 32 5.08 -10.91 2.23
C GLN A 32 3.95 -9.91 2.45
N PRO A 33 3.49 -9.27 1.38
CA PRO A 33 2.38 -8.34 1.52
C PRO A 33 1.08 -9.07 1.80
N VAL A 34 0.21 -8.43 2.58
CA VAL A 34 -1.09 -9.02 2.89
C VAL A 34 -2.10 -8.76 1.81
N ALA A 35 -1.88 -7.79 0.94
CA ALA A 35 -2.83 -7.45 -0.10
C ALA A 35 -2.16 -6.60 -1.16
N LYS A 36 -2.80 -6.50 -2.31
CA LYS A 36 -2.35 -5.67 -3.42
C LYS A 36 -3.48 -4.74 -3.82
N PHE A 37 -3.13 -3.50 -4.09
CA PHE A 37 -4.11 -2.48 -4.43
C PHE A 37 -3.59 -1.57 -5.53
N VAL A 38 -4.53 -0.96 -6.28
CA VAL A 38 -4.23 0.32 -6.91
C VAL A 38 -4.56 1.41 -5.88
N PRO A 39 -3.96 2.60 -5.98
CA PRO A 39 -4.15 3.60 -4.91
C PRO A 39 -5.61 3.95 -4.63
N ALA A 40 -6.41 4.12 -5.67
CA ALA A 40 -7.81 4.48 -5.47
C ALA A 40 -8.57 3.41 -4.70
N ASP A 41 -8.24 2.15 -4.92
CA ASP A 41 -8.90 1.06 -4.22
C ASP A 41 -8.49 1.01 -2.75
N LEU A 42 -7.22 1.25 -2.47
CA LEU A 42 -6.77 1.29 -1.08
C LEU A 42 -7.45 2.43 -0.34
N LEU A 43 -7.52 3.60 -0.96
CA LEU A 43 -8.22 4.72 -0.36
C LEU A 43 -9.68 4.39 -0.14
N ALA A 44 -10.34 3.76 -1.11
CA ALA A 44 -11.76 3.43 -0.99
C ALA A 44 -12.03 2.49 0.19
N VAL A 45 -11.14 1.54 0.43
CA VAL A 45 -11.29 0.63 1.55
C VAL A 45 -11.28 1.40 2.87
N PHE A 46 -10.35 2.35 3.00
CA PHE A 46 -10.30 3.15 4.23
C PHE A 46 -11.46 4.12 4.34
N GLU A 47 -11.93 4.67 3.23
CA GLU A 47 -13.07 5.58 3.29
C GLU A 47 -14.36 4.86 3.63
N ALA A 48 -14.50 3.62 3.19
CA ALA A 48 -15.72 2.87 3.46
C ALA A 48 -15.86 2.53 4.94
N ASP A 49 -14.75 2.15 5.59
CA ASP A 49 -14.79 1.79 7.00
C ASP A 49 -13.38 1.95 7.57
N PRO A 50 -13.06 3.16 8.02
CA PRO A 50 -11.69 3.42 8.51
C PRO A 50 -11.27 2.51 9.66
N THR A 51 -12.19 2.22 10.57
CA THR A 51 -11.84 1.40 11.71
C THR A 51 -11.49 -0.03 11.29
N ALA A 52 -12.30 -0.62 10.45
CA ALA A 52 -12.03 -1.98 9.98
C ALA A 52 -10.76 -2.03 9.12
N ALA A 53 -10.60 -1.05 8.25
CA ALA A 53 -9.41 -1.01 7.40
C ALA A 53 -8.14 -0.84 8.23
N GLN A 54 -8.19 0.03 9.23
CA GLN A 54 -7.06 0.22 10.12
C GLN A 54 -6.71 -1.08 10.84
N ALA A 55 -7.72 -1.78 11.33
CA ALA A 55 -7.48 -3.04 12.02
C ALA A 55 -6.85 -4.09 11.12
N LEU A 56 -7.22 -4.10 9.83
CA LEU A 56 -6.69 -5.09 8.90
C LEU A 56 -5.31 -4.74 8.38
N TYR A 57 -5.08 -3.47 8.08
CA TYR A 57 -3.92 -3.10 7.29
C TYR A 57 -2.86 -2.28 8.01
N ALA A 58 -3.19 -1.67 9.13
CA ALA A 58 -2.20 -0.85 9.83
C ALA A 58 -0.98 -1.69 10.19
N ASN A 59 0.20 -1.16 9.90
CA ASN A 59 1.48 -1.83 10.14
C ASN A 59 1.69 -3.08 9.30
N GLN A 60 0.85 -3.30 8.29
CA GLN A 60 1.00 -4.44 7.40
C GLN A 60 1.64 -4.00 6.09
N ALA A 61 2.39 -4.92 5.48
CA ALA A 61 2.96 -4.67 4.17
C ALA A 61 1.89 -4.88 3.11
N VAL A 62 1.81 -3.93 2.19
CA VAL A 62 0.90 -4.02 1.04
C VAL A 62 1.67 -3.66 -0.21
N VAL A 63 1.17 -4.11 -1.34
CA VAL A 63 1.70 -3.70 -2.63
C VAL A 63 0.71 -2.73 -3.24
N VAL A 64 1.22 -1.60 -3.71
CA VAL A 64 0.41 -0.60 -4.38
C VAL A 64 0.98 -0.39 -5.77
N PHE A 65 0.13 -0.51 -6.77
CA PHE A 65 0.51 -0.38 -8.16
C PHE A 65 -0.18 0.85 -8.73
N GLY A 66 0.58 1.87 -9.02
CA GLY A 66 -0.01 3.12 -9.48
C GLY A 66 1.02 4.09 -10.03
N VAL A 67 0.54 5.27 -10.35
CA VAL A 67 1.34 6.31 -11.01
C VAL A 67 1.86 7.28 -9.96
N ILE A 68 3.14 7.57 -10.01
CA ILE A 68 3.76 8.57 -9.14
C ILE A 68 3.31 9.95 -9.62
N SER A 69 2.65 10.71 -8.75
CA SER A 69 2.17 12.03 -9.08
C SER A 69 3.12 13.13 -8.62
N SER A 70 3.87 12.89 -7.55
CA SER A 70 4.87 13.86 -7.12
C SER A 70 5.98 13.18 -6.34
N LEU A 71 7.14 13.80 -6.33
CA LEU A 71 8.30 13.38 -5.57
C LEU A 71 8.84 14.58 -4.84
N ASP A 72 9.09 14.43 -3.53
CA ASP A 72 9.53 15.54 -2.72
C ASP A 72 10.49 15.00 -1.65
N GLY A 73 11.77 14.86 -2.04
CA GLY A 73 12.77 14.32 -1.13
C GLY A 73 12.44 12.90 -0.73
N PRO A 74 12.29 12.64 0.56
CA PRO A 74 11.97 11.27 1.01
C PRO A 74 10.52 10.89 0.80
N SER A 75 9.68 11.83 0.37
CA SER A 75 8.23 11.60 0.26
C SER A 75 7.81 11.46 -1.19
N PHE A 76 6.69 10.78 -1.39
CA PHE A 76 6.10 10.67 -2.71
C PHE A 76 4.59 10.66 -2.58
N SER A 77 3.93 10.97 -3.69
CA SER A 77 2.48 10.81 -3.80
C SER A 77 2.18 9.97 -5.03
N MET A 78 1.09 9.24 -4.96
CA MET A 78 0.56 8.49 -6.10
C MET A 78 -0.82 9.01 -6.42
N GLU A 79 -1.19 8.95 -7.69
CA GLU A 79 -2.54 9.30 -8.07
C GLU A 79 -3.52 8.36 -7.41
N GLY A 80 -4.58 8.90 -6.83
CA GLY A 80 -5.58 8.09 -6.16
C GLY A 80 -5.60 8.21 -4.65
N GLY A 81 -4.75 9.07 -4.07
CA GLY A 81 -4.85 9.37 -2.65
C GLY A 81 -3.92 8.56 -1.77
N VAL A 82 -2.79 8.16 -2.28
CA VAL A 82 -1.77 7.45 -1.50
C VAL A 82 -0.52 8.31 -1.45
N VAL A 83 0.03 8.48 -0.26
CA VAL A 83 1.28 9.21 -0.05
C VAL A 83 2.19 8.35 0.83
N GLY A 84 3.48 8.60 0.75
CA GLY A 84 4.37 7.80 1.56
C GLY A 84 5.78 8.32 1.59
N ASN A 85 6.61 7.59 2.32
CA ASN A 85 8.03 7.88 2.43
C ASN A 85 8.82 6.67 1.97
N TRP A 86 9.92 6.96 1.25
CA TRP A 86 10.79 5.91 0.77
C TRP A 86 11.62 5.32 1.92
N SER A 87 11.86 4.03 1.86
CA SER A 87 12.58 3.34 2.92
C SER A 87 14.01 3.85 3.10
N GLN A 88 14.61 4.33 2.02
CA GLN A 88 15.98 4.83 2.06
C GLN A 88 16.06 6.31 2.38
N GLY A 89 14.94 6.98 2.54
CA GLY A 89 14.92 8.40 2.82
C GLY A 89 15.17 9.28 1.61
N ALA A 90 15.16 8.70 0.42
CA ALA A 90 15.40 9.44 -0.82
C ALA A 90 14.73 8.70 -1.96
N VAL A 91 14.55 9.41 -3.07
CA VAL A 91 13.93 8.84 -4.26
C VAL A 91 14.79 7.68 -4.77
N PRO A 92 14.22 6.49 -4.96
CA PRO A 92 14.99 5.39 -5.52
C PRO A 92 15.46 5.70 -6.93
N GLN A 93 16.58 5.11 -7.29
CA GLN A 93 17.15 5.34 -8.60
C GLN A 93 16.18 4.91 -9.69
N GLY A 94 16.00 5.78 -10.68
CA GLY A 94 15.16 5.47 -11.80
C GLY A 94 13.70 5.81 -11.64
N VAL A 95 13.28 6.27 -10.46
CA VAL A 95 11.90 6.62 -10.21
C VAL A 95 11.66 8.07 -10.58
N LYS A 96 10.60 8.32 -11.35
CA LYS A 96 10.26 9.66 -11.82
C LYS A 96 8.76 9.87 -11.75
N VAL A 97 8.37 11.13 -11.65
CA VAL A 97 6.96 11.51 -11.75
C VAL A 97 6.40 10.99 -13.07
N GLY A 98 5.22 10.42 -13.02
CA GLY A 98 4.57 9.84 -14.18
C GLY A 98 4.84 8.36 -14.37
N ASN A 99 5.79 7.80 -13.64
CA ASN A 99 6.07 6.37 -13.73
C ASN A 99 4.92 5.57 -13.14
N LEU A 100 4.63 4.47 -13.81
CA LEU A 100 3.73 3.45 -13.26
C LEU A 100 4.60 2.47 -12.51
N LEU A 101 4.42 2.40 -11.20
CA LEU A 101 5.27 1.59 -10.35
C LEU A 101 4.48 0.66 -9.48
N LYS A 102 5.09 -0.46 -9.17
CA LYS A 102 4.62 -1.37 -8.14
C LYS A 102 5.52 -1.16 -6.92
N ILE A 103 4.93 -0.79 -5.81
CA ILE A 103 5.66 -0.43 -4.59
C ILE A 103 5.17 -1.30 -3.46
N GLN A 104 6.10 -1.83 -2.67
CA GLN A 104 5.73 -2.47 -1.42
C GLN A 104 6.02 -1.50 -0.28
N ALA A 105 5.09 -1.37 0.64
CA ALA A 105 5.21 -0.41 1.73
C ALA A 105 4.38 -0.87 2.91
N ARG A 106 4.63 -0.26 4.05
CA ARG A 106 3.86 -0.52 5.25
C ARG A 106 2.79 0.55 5.38
N VAL A 107 1.57 0.13 5.71
CA VAL A 107 0.48 1.06 5.94
C VAL A 107 0.66 1.70 7.31
N LEU A 108 0.70 3.03 7.35
CA LEU A 108 0.76 3.77 8.60
C LEU A 108 -0.61 4.12 9.10
N ALA A 109 -1.37 4.87 8.33
CA ALA A 109 -2.63 5.39 8.79
C ALA A 109 -3.41 5.98 7.63
N TYR A 110 -4.68 6.22 7.88
CA TYR A 110 -5.55 6.96 6.99
C TYR A 110 -5.74 8.36 7.54
N ASP A 111 -5.51 9.34 6.70
CA ASP A 111 -5.68 10.74 7.04
C ASP A 111 -6.99 11.21 6.44
N ASP A 112 -8.03 11.30 7.27
CA ASP A 112 -9.34 11.68 6.77
C ASP A 112 -9.44 13.17 6.44
N LEU A 113 -8.53 13.95 6.99
CA LEU A 113 -8.52 15.37 6.70
C LEU A 113 -8.13 15.63 5.24
N PHE A 114 -7.16 14.90 4.75
CA PHE A 114 -6.70 15.05 3.37
C PHE A 114 -7.16 13.91 2.47
N SER A 115 -7.91 12.96 3.00
CA SER A 115 -8.39 11.80 2.24
C SER A 115 -7.21 11.05 1.60
N GLU A 116 -6.24 10.69 2.43
CA GLU A 116 -5.03 10.02 1.98
C GLU A 116 -4.70 8.83 2.85
N VAL A 117 -4.20 7.77 2.22
CA VAL A 117 -3.60 6.66 2.96
C VAL A 117 -2.10 6.91 3.01
N ARG A 118 -1.54 6.86 4.19
CA ARG A 118 -0.12 7.11 4.41
C ARG A 118 0.64 5.82 4.56
N LEU A 119 1.75 5.75 3.85
CA LEU A 119 2.62 4.57 3.86
C LEU A 119 4.02 4.98 4.31
N ASP A 120 4.81 4.00 4.75
CA ASP A 120 6.22 4.25 4.97
C ASP A 120 7.02 3.02 4.56
N GLN A 121 8.33 3.15 4.63
CA GLN A 121 9.25 2.09 4.26
C GLN A 121 8.97 1.56 2.85
N ALA A 122 8.60 2.48 1.97
CA ALA A 122 8.24 2.12 0.61
C ALA A 122 9.49 1.84 -0.22
N TYR A 123 9.38 0.85 -1.09
CA TYR A 123 10.42 0.60 -2.06
C TYR A 123 9.78 0.02 -3.31
N PRO A 124 10.34 0.36 -4.48
CA PRO A 124 9.78 -0.17 -5.71
C PRO A 124 10.15 -1.64 -5.85
N LEU A 125 9.20 -2.43 -6.35
CA LEU A 125 9.46 -3.82 -6.63
C LEU A 125 10.07 -3.92 -8.01
N VAL A 126 11.20 -4.59 -8.08
CA VAL A 126 11.88 -4.78 -9.35
C VAL A 126 11.08 -5.78 -10.16
N ASN A 127 10.78 -5.42 -11.39
CA ASN A 127 10.08 -6.33 -12.27
C ASN A 127 11.10 -7.30 -12.83
N SER A 128 11.13 -8.46 -12.28
CA SER A 128 12.09 -9.43 -12.72
C SER A 128 11.66 -10.13 -13.97
N LYS A 129 10.79 -9.93 -14.34
CA LYS A 129 10.49 -10.41 -15.51
C LYS A 129 10.56 -11.29 -15.81
#